data_ac65708d04f89399bc5ee91b2377c635
#
_entry.id   ac65708d04f89399bc5ee91b2377c635
#
_cell.length_a   1.000
_cell.length_b   1.000
_cell.length_c   1.000
_cell.angle_alpha   90.00
_cell.angle_beta   90.00
_cell.angle_gamma   90.00
#
_symmetry.space_group_name_H-M   'P 1'
#
loop_
_entity.id
_entity.type
_entity.pdbx_description
1 polymer ?
#
loop_
_entity_poly.entity_id
_entity_poly.type
_entity_poly.pdbx_seq_one_letter_code
_entity_poly.pdbx_strand_id
1 'polypeptide(L)'
;MPRLVIFLFLSAFAQAADWPMWRHDPGRTAATTQKMPAEPHLLWSRELPPLRPAFKEQRLQFDRGYEPVVAGKRLLVGSSREDCVIAFDTNTGAELWRALADGPVRFAPVIVGETAIFGSDNGCVRCVKLTDGSTVWQKRAVPSNRMLLGNQRLISVWPVRGGPVAKDGRVYFAAGVWPL
;
A
#
# COMPACT_ATOMS: atom_id res chain seq x y z
N MET A 1 46.47 -15.99 36.07
CA MET A 1 45.80 -16.00 34.76
C MET A 1 44.64 -15.04 34.83
N PRO A 2 44.67 -13.89 34.09
CA PRO A 2 43.58 -12.93 34.13
C PRO A 2 42.38 -13.48 33.34
N ARG A 3 41.21 -13.48 33.96
CA ARG A 3 39.94 -13.83 33.30
C ARG A 3 39.48 -12.64 32.43
N LEU A 4 39.45 -12.83 31.11
CA LEU A 4 38.88 -11.87 30.16
C LEU A 4 37.35 -11.94 30.28
N VAL A 5 36.71 -10.88 30.77
CA VAL A 5 35.28 -10.73 30.78
C VAL A 5 34.88 -9.95 29.52
N ILE A 6 34.31 -10.62 28.53
CA ILE A 6 33.79 -9.99 27.32
C ILE A 6 32.35 -9.52 27.61
N PHE A 7 32.15 -8.21 27.70
CA PHE A 7 30.81 -7.61 27.70
C PHE A 7 30.27 -7.54 26.25
N LEU A 8 29.35 -8.42 25.91
CA LEU A 8 28.56 -8.27 24.69
C LEU A 8 27.50 -7.18 24.92
N PHE A 9 27.73 -6.01 24.36
CA PHE A 9 26.67 -5.01 24.22
C PHE A 9 25.72 -5.44 23.12
N LEU A 10 24.59 -6.05 23.47
CA LEU A 10 23.44 -6.16 22.57
C LEU A 10 22.86 -4.76 22.42
N SER A 11 23.22 -4.06 21.36
CA SER A 11 22.46 -2.88 20.92
C SER A 11 21.11 -3.36 20.43
N ALA A 12 20.07 -3.23 21.26
CA ALA A 12 18.69 -3.38 20.82
C ALA A 12 18.38 -2.20 19.88
N PHE A 13 18.51 -2.42 18.58
CA PHE A 13 17.96 -1.50 17.60
C PHE A 13 16.44 -1.50 17.80
N ALA A 14 15.89 -0.37 18.23
CA ALA A 14 14.46 -0.16 18.26
C ALA A 14 13.95 -0.24 16.81
N GLN A 15 13.43 -1.39 16.42
CA GLN A 15 12.86 -1.57 15.11
C GLN A 15 11.48 -0.89 15.13
N ALA A 16 11.27 0.05 14.22
CA ALA A 16 9.97 0.67 14.06
C ALA A 16 8.94 -0.42 13.71
N ALA A 17 7.72 -0.34 14.30
CA ALA A 17 6.68 -1.29 13.97
C ALA A 17 6.21 -1.08 12.53
N ASP A 18 5.90 -2.19 11.88
CA ASP A 18 5.28 -2.18 10.58
C ASP A 18 3.89 -1.52 10.62
N TRP A 19 3.50 -0.95 9.48
CA TRP A 19 2.16 -0.42 9.23
C TRP A 19 1.62 -1.08 7.96
N PRO A 20 1.29 -2.39 8.00
CA PRO A 20 1.21 -3.24 6.81
C PRO A 20 -0.04 -3.04 5.96
N MET A 21 -1.02 -2.27 6.44
CA MET A 21 -2.26 -1.99 5.73
C MET A 21 -2.83 -0.62 6.11
N TRP A 22 -3.77 -0.13 5.36
CA TRP A 22 -4.45 1.12 5.66
C TRP A 22 -5.03 1.13 7.09
N ARG A 23 -4.64 2.15 7.88
CA ARG A 23 -4.98 2.30 9.29
C ARG A 23 -4.47 1.15 10.16
N HIS A 24 -3.31 0.58 9.83
CA HIS A 24 -2.49 -0.32 10.64
C HIS A 24 -2.94 -1.78 10.69
N ASP A 25 -4.18 -2.06 11.05
CA ASP A 25 -4.66 -3.40 11.38
C ASP A 25 -6.00 -3.75 10.68
N PRO A 26 -6.44 -5.03 10.71
CA PRO A 26 -7.71 -5.44 10.10
C PRO A 26 -8.94 -4.74 10.68
N GLY A 27 -8.89 -4.29 11.93
CA GLY A 27 -9.94 -3.50 12.57
C GLY A 27 -9.91 -2.02 12.18
N ARG A 28 -8.88 -1.59 11.43
CA ARG A 28 -8.67 -0.19 11.01
C ARG A 28 -8.64 0.79 12.18
N THR A 29 -8.00 0.37 13.28
CA THR A 29 -7.98 1.16 14.52
C THR A 29 -7.10 2.41 14.41
N ALA A 30 -6.13 2.43 13.47
CA ALA A 30 -5.13 3.47 13.33
C ALA A 30 -4.35 3.72 14.63
N ALA A 31 -4.17 2.68 15.44
CA ALA A 31 -3.49 2.74 16.73
C ALA A 31 -2.25 1.84 16.73
N THR A 32 -1.22 2.29 17.42
CA THR A 32 0.00 1.54 17.66
C THR A 32 0.45 1.72 19.11
N THR A 33 1.11 0.73 19.66
CA THR A 33 1.75 0.81 20.98
C THR A 33 3.14 1.43 20.92
N GLN A 34 3.65 1.71 19.72
CA GLN A 34 4.95 2.34 19.55
C GLN A 34 4.93 3.79 20.01
N LYS A 35 5.94 4.14 20.79
CA LYS A 35 6.16 5.53 21.20
C LYS A 35 6.87 6.29 20.10
N MET A 36 6.39 7.49 19.82
CA MET A 36 7.12 8.42 18.95
C MET A 36 8.43 8.84 19.64
N PRO A 37 9.52 9.09 18.88
CA PRO A 37 10.72 9.69 19.44
C PRO A 37 10.39 11.06 20.05
N ALA A 38 11.08 11.42 21.13
CA ALA A 38 10.85 12.70 21.81
C ALA A 38 11.13 13.90 20.89
N GLU A 39 12.11 13.75 20.00
CA GLU A 39 12.51 14.77 19.04
C GLU A 39 12.47 14.16 17.62
N PRO A 40 11.32 14.21 16.93
CA PRO A 40 11.23 13.75 15.56
C PRO A 40 11.96 14.72 14.63
N HIS A 41 12.73 14.19 13.66
CA HIS A 41 13.39 14.95 12.63
C HIS A 41 13.05 14.40 11.24
N LEU A 42 13.06 15.29 10.25
CA LEU A 42 12.82 14.92 8.86
C LEU A 42 14.02 14.14 8.31
N LEU A 43 13.81 12.89 7.90
CA LEU A 43 14.83 12.09 7.23
C LEU A 43 14.92 12.43 5.74
N TRP A 44 13.79 12.49 5.07
CA TRP A 44 13.68 12.79 3.64
C TRP A 44 12.27 13.28 3.30
N SER A 45 12.13 13.92 2.15
CA SER A 45 10.84 14.26 1.57
C SER A 45 10.79 13.84 0.10
N ARG A 46 9.59 13.51 -0.39
CA ARG A 46 9.36 13.14 -1.77
C ARG A 46 8.12 13.84 -2.30
N GLU A 47 8.26 14.53 -3.41
CA GLU A 47 7.13 15.08 -4.13
C GLU A 47 6.58 14.00 -5.08
N LEU A 48 5.28 13.73 -4.98
CA LEU A 48 4.57 12.79 -5.83
C LEU A 48 3.53 13.57 -6.67
N PRO A 49 3.26 13.14 -7.91
CA PRO A 49 2.28 13.81 -8.74
C PRO A 49 0.88 13.71 -8.12
N PRO A 50 0.03 14.75 -8.26
CA PRO A 50 -1.31 14.73 -7.70
C PRO A 50 -2.12 13.54 -8.24
N LEU A 51 -2.83 12.86 -7.35
CA LEU A 51 -3.70 11.75 -7.69
C LEU A 51 -4.85 12.18 -8.63
N ARG A 52 -5.37 11.24 -9.41
CA ARG A 52 -6.56 11.42 -10.23
C ARG A 52 -7.78 10.84 -9.54
N PRO A 53 -8.70 11.67 -9.01
CA PRO A 53 -9.89 11.18 -8.34
C PRO A 53 -10.78 10.32 -9.25
N ALA A 54 -11.50 9.37 -8.64
CA ALA A 54 -12.45 8.53 -9.34
C ALA A 54 -13.64 9.33 -9.90
N PHE A 55 -14.03 10.40 -9.21
CA PHE A 55 -15.17 11.24 -9.55
C PHE A 55 -14.75 12.71 -9.69
N LYS A 56 -15.40 13.44 -10.61
CA LYS A 56 -15.24 14.91 -10.73
C LYS A 56 -15.92 15.63 -9.58
N GLU A 57 -17.08 15.13 -9.15
CA GLU A 57 -17.85 15.72 -8.05
C GLU A 57 -17.04 15.69 -6.76
N GLN A 58 -16.80 16.87 -6.21
CA GLN A 58 -15.92 17.05 -5.06
C GLN A 58 -16.36 16.27 -3.83
N ARG A 59 -17.67 16.12 -3.62
CA ARG A 59 -18.24 15.37 -2.49
C ARG A 59 -18.01 13.87 -2.58
N LEU A 60 -17.73 13.36 -3.79
CA LEU A 60 -17.47 11.94 -4.05
C LEU A 60 -15.97 11.61 -4.15
N GLN A 61 -15.09 12.59 -3.93
CA GLN A 61 -13.65 12.38 -4.01
C GLN A 61 -13.12 11.83 -2.68
N PHE A 62 -13.07 10.53 -2.57
CA PHE A 62 -12.55 9.79 -1.41
C PHE A 62 -11.06 9.40 -1.54
N ASP A 63 -10.47 9.57 -2.73
CA ASP A 63 -9.14 9.10 -3.13
C ASP A 63 -8.19 10.26 -3.47
N ARG A 64 -8.16 11.29 -2.61
CA ARG A 64 -7.35 12.49 -2.80
C ARG A 64 -5.93 12.41 -2.28
N GLY A 65 -5.68 11.56 -1.33
CA GLY A 65 -4.40 11.43 -0.64
C GLY A 65 -3.73 10.10 -0.91
N TYR A 66 -2.41 10.10 -0.90
CA TYR A 66 -1.63 8.88 -0.85
C TYR A 66 -1.78 8.22 0.53
N GLU A 67 -1.98 6.92 0.54
CA GLU A 67 -2.12 6.12 1.75
C GLU A 67 -0.90 5.19 1.88
N PRO A 68 0.14 5.60 2.61
CA PRO A 68 1.34 4.79 2.74
C PRO A 68 1.12 3.58 3.66
N VAL A 69 1.75 2.46 3.30
CA VAL A 69 1.92 1.30 4.16
C VAL A 69 3.40 0.95 4.24
N VAL A 70 3.81 0.38 5.37
CA VAL A 70 5.22 0.14 5.65
C VAL A 70 5.41 -1.27 6.20
N ALA A 71 6.42 -1.97 5.69
CA ALA A 71 6.96 -3.18 6.29
C ALA A 71 8.49 -3.23 6.13
N GLY A 72 9.18 -3.38 7.25
CA GLY A 72 10.63 -3.35 7.30
C GLY A 72 11.20 -2.07 6.68
N LYS A 73 12.02 -2.22 5.63
CA LYS A 73 12.65 -1.09 4.94
C LYS A 73 11.88 -0.60 3.71
N ARG A 74 10.61 -0.95 3.56
CA ARG A 74 9.82 -0.61 2.37
C ARG A 74 8.56 0.15 2.74
N LEU A 75 8.38 1.30 2.09
CA LEU A 75 7.17 2.10 2.12
C LEU A 75 6.51 1.98 0.76
N LEU A 76 5.24 1.58 0.73
CA LEU A 76 4.47 1.41 -0.49
C LEU A 76 3.31 2.41 -0.55
N VAL A 77 3.05 2.93 -1.75
CA VAL A 77 1.88 3.75 -2.05
C VAL A 77 1.21 3.29 -3.34
N GLY A 78 -0.12 3.36 -3.38
CA GLY A 78 -0.88 3.23 -4.62
C GLY A 78 -0.98 4.57 -5.36
N SER A 79 -0.88 4.57 -6.68
CA SER A 79 -1.03 5.75 -7.52
C SER A 79 -2.17 5.57 -8.52
N SER A 80 -3.21 6.39 -8.40
CA SER A 80 -4.27 6.50 -9.40
C SER A 80 -3.88 7.36 -10.59
N ARG A 81 -2.78 8.07 -10.50
CA ARG A 81 -2.21 8.90 -11.57
C ARG A 81 -1.38 8.07 -12.56
N GLU A 82 -0.57 7.15 -12.01
CA GLU A 82 0.40 6.38 -12.75
C GLU A 82 0.02 4.90 -12.90
N ASP A 83 -1.15 4.51 -12.36
CA ASP A 83 -1.71 3.16 -12.43
C ASP A 83 -0.75 2.09 -11.89
N CYS A 84 -0.17 2.33 -10.72
CA CYS A 84 0.84 1.44 -10.14
C CYS A 84 0.85 1.47 -8.61
N VAL A 85 1.56 0.53 -8.04
CA VAL A 85 2.13 0.61 -6.69
C VAL A 85 3.59 0.98 -6.81
N ILE A 86 4.04 1.92 -6.00
CA ILE A 86 5.43 2.37 -5.93
C ILE A 86 5.99 2.00 -4.56
N ALA A 87 7.19 1.45 -4.54
CA ALA A 87 7.92 1.18 -3.31
C ALA A 87 9.12 2.10 -3.17
N PHE A 88 9.30 2.61 -1.95
CA PHE A 88 10.41 3.45 -1.55
C PHE A 88 11.18 2.81 -0.40
N ASP A 89 12.48 3.07 -0.34
CA ASP A 89 13.30 2.77 0.84
C ASP A 89 12.94 3.72 1.98
N THR A 90 12.66 3.18 3.16
CA THR A 90 12.23 3.98 4.33
C THR A 90 13.31 4.90 4.87
N ASN A 91 14.58 4.59 4.66
CA ASN A 91 15.69 5.39 5.19
C ASN A 91 16.09 6.53 4.26
N THR A 92 16.02 6.31 2.95
CA THR A 92 16.54 7.24 1.94
C THR A 92 15.47 7.92 1.09
N GLY A 93 14.23 7.37 1.07
CA GLY A 93 13.17 7.81 0.17
C GLY A 93 13.45 7.45 -1.29
N ALA A 94 14.49 6.68 -1.59
CA ALA A 94 14.77 6.25 -2.96
C ALA A 94 13.68 5.30 -3.46
N GLU A 95 13.27 5.47 -4.71
CA GLU A 95 12.36 4.54 -5.35
C GLU A 95 13.08 3.21 -5.61
N LEU A 96 12.49 2.12 -5.16
CA LEU A 96 13.03 0.77 -5.31
C LEU A 96 12.46 0.05 -6.53
N TRP A 97 11.14 0.12 -6.72
CA TRP A 97 10.46 -0.50 -7.84
C TRP A 97 9.04 0.07 -8.05
N ARG A 98 8.48 -0.21 -9.24
CA ARG A 98 7.08 0.05 -9.59
C ARG A 98 6.42 -1.22 -10.08
N ALA A 99 5.23 -1.51 -9.58
CA ALA A 99 4.37 -2.57 -10.09
C ALA A 99 3.20 -1.93 -10.85
N LEU A 100 3.26 -1.94 -12.18
CA LEU A 100 2.23 -1.36 -13.05
C LEU A 100 0.95 -2.20 -13.00
N ALA A 101 -0.19 -1.54 -13.04
CA ALA A 101 -1.53 -2.12 -13.18
C ALA A 101 -2.18 -1.64 -14.48
N ASP A 102 -3.21 -2.36 -14.95
CA ASP A 102 -3.96 -1.96 -16.16
C ASP A 102 -5.10 -0.99 -15.82
N GLY A 103 -4.95 -0.21 -14.78
CA GLY A 103 -5.90 0.80 -14.32
C GLY A 103 -5.52 1.39 -12.97
N PRO A 104 -6.21 2.47 -12.56
CA PRO A 104 -5.91 3.20 -11.32
C PRO A 104 -5.81 2.33 -10.08
N VAL A 105 -4.72 2.49 -9.33
CA VAL A 105 -4.56 1.93 -7.98
C VAL A 105 -4.87 3.07 -7.00
N ARG A 106 -6.04 3.02 -6.35
CA ARG A 106 -6.56 4.16 -5.58
C ARG A 106 -6.30 4.09 -4.09
N PHE A 107 -6.08 2.89 -3.58
CA PHE A 107 -5.97 2.64 -2.15
C PHE A 107 -4.64 2.00 -1.80
N ALA A 108 -4.30 2.07 -0.52
CA ALA A 108 -3.13 1.41 0.01
C ALA A 108 -3.12 -0.08 -0.33
N PRO A 109 -1.99 -0.67 -0.72
CA PRO A 109 -1.82 -2.10 -0.71
C PRO A 109 -1.88 -2.66 0.72
N VAL A 110 -2.09 -3.97 0.86
CA VAL A 110 -1.84 -4.69 2.12
C VAL A 110 -0.57 -5.52 1.97
N ILE A 111 0.30 -5.46 2.96
CA ILE A 111 1.53 -6.25 3.01
C ILE A 111 1.28 -7.49 3.86
N VAL A 112 1.62 -8.67 3.31
CA VAL A 112 1.48 -9.96 3.97
C VAL A 112 2.77 -10.74 3.77
N GLY A 113 3.57 -10.87 4.82
CA GLY A 113 4.90 -11.46 4.73
C GLY A 113 5.75 -10.77 3.67
N GLU A 114 6.28 -11.55 2.72
CA GLU A 114 7.15 -11.07 1.64
C GLU A 114 6.38 -10.62 0.39
N THR A 115 5.08 -10.33 0.51
CA THR A 115 4.23 -9.92 -0.62
C THR A 115 3.39 -8.70 -0.30
N ALA A 116 3.01 -7.95 -1.35
CA ALA A 116 2.03 -6.89 -1.29
C ALA A 116 0.86 -7.21 -2.22
N ILE A 117 -0.37 -6.94 -1.75
CA ILE A 117 -1.59 -7.23 -2.49
C ILE A 117 -2.38 -5.94 -2.65
N PHE A 118 -2.83 -5.63 -3.85
CA PHE A 118 -3.59 -4.43 -4.18
C PHE A 118 -4.65 -4.67 -5.24
N GLY A 119 -5.68 -3.86 -5.21
CA GLY A 119 -6.72 -3.81 -6.23
C GLY A 119 -6.54 -2.64 -7.18
N SER A 120 -7.12 -2.74 -8.37
CA SER A 120 -7.15 -1.67 -9.36
C SER A 120 -8.51 -1.51 -10.03
N ASP A 121 -8.72 -0.37 -10.66
CA ASP A 121 -9.99 -0.04 -11.33
C ASP A 121 -10.28 -0.92 -12.56
N ASN A 122 -9.33 -1.74 -13.03
CA ASN A 122 -9.59 -2.74 -14.08
C ASN A 122 -10.34 -3.99 -13.59
N GLY A 123 -10.68 -4.07 -12.28
CA GLY A 123 -11.37 -5.20 -11.67
C GLY A 123 -10.47 -6.37 -11.30
N CYS A 124 -9.15 -6.16 -11.25
CA CYS A 124 -8.18 -7.17 -10.84
C CYS A 124 -7.61 -6.90 -9.45
N VAL A 125 -7.28 -7.99 -8.77
CA VAL A 125 -6.42 -8.00 -7.58
C VAL A 125 -5.08 -8.62 -7.99
N ARG A 126 -4.00 -7.98 -7.62
CA ARG A 126 -2.64 -8.42 -7.91
C ARG A 126 -1.83 -8.60 -6.63
N CYS A 127 -1.04 -9.66 -6.59
CA CYS A 127 -0.03 -9.93 -5.57
C CYS A 127 1.35 -9.80 -6.21
N VAL A 128 2.23 -9.05 -5.56
CA VAL A 128 3.60 -8.83 -6.02
C VAL A 128 4.58 -9.14 -4.89
N LYS A 129 5.81 -9.49 -5.25
CA LYS A 129 6.89 -9.64 -4.27
C LYS A 129 7.23 -8.28 -3.67
N LEU A 130 7.45 -8.25 -2.36
CA LEU A 130 7.84 -7.04 -1.65
C LEU A 130 9.27 -6.62 -2.01
N THR A 131 10.10 -7.55 -2.47
CA THR A 131 11.52 -7.32 -2.80
C THR A 131 11.71 -6.47 -4.05
N ASP A 132 10.98 -6.77 -5.14
CA ASP A 132 11.23 -6.24 -6.47
C ASP A 132 9.97 -5.84 -7.26
N GLY A 133 8.77 -6.01 -6.67
CA GLY A 133 7.50 -5.69 -7.32
C GLY A 133 7.08 -6.70 -8.41
N SER A 134 7.82 -7.79 -8.61
CA SER A 134 7.47 -8.81 -9.60
C SER A 134 6.16 -9.50 -9.25
N THR A 135 5.32 -9.76 -10.25
CA THR A 135 4.00 -10.36 -10.05
C THR A 135 4.12 -11.82 -9.61
N VAL A 136 3.53 -12.14 -8.47
CA VAL A 136 3.34 -13.52 -7.99
C VAL A 136 2.09 -14.13 -8.60
N TRP A 137 0.98 -13.38 -8.55
CA TRP A 137 -0.27 -13.74 -9.22
C TRP A 137 -1.13 -12.50 -9.47
N GLN A 138 -2.02 -12.62 -10.45
CA GLN A 138 -3.10 -11.67 -10.73
C GLN A 138 -4.38 -12.45 -10.96
N LYS A 139 -5.46 -11.97 -10.37
CA LYS A 139 -6.78 -12.55 -10.54
C LYS A 139 -7.80 -11.47 -10.86
N ARG A 140 -8.68 -11.77 -11.81
CA ARG A 140 -9.92 -11.00 -11.98
C ARG A 140 -10.83 -11.31 -10.81
N ALA A 141 -11.11 -10.29 -10.02
CA ALA A 141 -11.87 -10.40 -8.77
C ALA A 141 -13.35 -10.08 -8.93
N VAL A 142 -13.83 -10.06 -10.18
CA VAL A 142 -15.18 -9.57 -10.56
C VAL A 142 -15.80 -10.48 -11.63
N PRO A 143 -17.16 -10.47 -11.77
CA PRO A 143 -17.86 -11.45 -12.60
C PRO A 143 -17.52 -11.42 -14.09
N SER A 144 -17.15 -10.27 -14.65
CA SER A 144 -16.87 -10.15 -16.07
C SER A 144 -15.81 -9.11 -16.41
N ASN A 145 -15.40 -9.08 -17.67
CA ASN A 145 -14.46 -8.10 -18.22
C ASN A 145 -15.15 -6.84 -18.76
N ARG A 146 -16.39 -6.57 -18.34
CA ARG A 146 -17.14 -5.40 -18.83
C ARG A 146 -16.48 -4.10 -18.32
N MET A 147 -16.20 -3.22 -19.27
CA MET A 147 -15.58 -1.92 -19.01
C MET A 147 -16.55 -0.78 -19.29
N LEU A 148 -16.32 0.36 -18.65
CA LEU A 148 -17.02 1.61 -18.89
C LEU A 148 -16.05 2.79 -18.85
N LEU A 149 -16.48 3.93 -19.39
CA LEU A 149 -15.71 5.17 -19.29
C LEU A 149 -16.13 5.93 -18.02
N GLY A 150 -15.25 5.91 -17.01
CA GLY A 150 -15.43 6.63 -15.75
C GLY A 150 -14.40 7.74 -15.58
N ASN A 151 -14.85 8.99 -15.46
CA ASN A 151 -13.99 10.17 -15.29
C ASN A 151 -12.77 10.21 -16.25
N GLN A 152 -13.03 10.02 -17.55
CA GLN A 152 -12.02 10.02 -18.63
C GLN A 152 -11.03 8.82 -18.57
N ARG A 153 -11.37 7.77 -17.87
CA ARG A 153 -10.59 6.55 -17.77
C ARG A 153 -11.46 5.34 -18.11
N LEU A 154 -10.87 4.38 -18.80
CA LEU A 154 -11.49 3.08 -19.00
C LEU A 154 -11.32 2.26 -17.72
N ILE A 155 -12.44 1.91 -17.08
CA ILE A 155 -12.46 1.18 -15.83
C ILE A 155 -13.42 -0.01 -15.90
N SER A 156 -13.26 -0.99 -15.03
CA SER A 156 -14.24 -2.07 -14.88
C SER A 156 -15.58 -1.52 -14.38
N VAL A 157 -16.68 -2.15 -14.77
CA VAL A 157 -18.00 -1.91 -14.15
C VAL A 157 -17.95 -2.23 -12.65
N TRP A 158 -17.05 -3.12 -12.25
CA TRP A 158 -16.76 -3.46 -10.85
C TRP A 158 -15.27 -3.16 -10.52
N PRO A 159 -14.85 -1.90 -10.42
CA PRO A 159 -13.49 -1.59 -10.03
C PRO A 159 -13.22 -2.09 -8.62
N VAL A 160 -12.02 -2.57 -8.35
CA VAL A 160 -11.64 -2.97 -6.98
C VAL A 160 -11.29 -1.72 -6.20
N ARG A 161 -12.26 -1.22 -5.45
CA ARG A 161 -12.18 0.00 -4.64
C ARG A 161 -12.41 -0.32 -3.17
N GLY A 162 -11.53 0.19 -2.33
CA GLY A 162 -11.42 -0.14 -0.92
C GLY A 162 -10.10 -0.86 -0.66
N GLY A 163 -9.27 -0.30 0.22
CA GLY A 163 -7.99 -0.89 0.58
C GLY A 163 -8.18 -2.34 1.06
N PRO A 164 -7.46 -3.29 0.50
CA PRO A 164 -7.58 -4.69 0.92
C PRO A 164 -7.20 -4.86 2.39
N VAL A 165 -7.81 -5.84 3.04
CA VAL A 165 -7.54 -6.22 4.43
C VAL A 165 -7.10 -7.67 4.46
N ALA A 166 -5.99 -7.95 5.12
CA ALA A 166 -5.54 -9.32 5.35
C ALA A 166 -5.83 -9.73 6.80
N LYS A 167 -6.51 -10.87 6.95
CA LYS A 167 -6.80 -11.47 8.26
C LYS A 167 -6.94 -12.98 8.13
N ASP A 168 -6.37 -13.73 9.06
CA ASP A 168 -6.49 -15.20 9.18
C ASP A 168 -6.21 -15.92 7.84
N GLY A 169 -5.11 -15.54 7.16
CA GLY A 169 -4.69 -16.14 5.89
C GLY A 169 -5.57 -15.81 4.69
N ARG A 170 -6.49 -14.86 4.83
CA ARG A 170 -7.40 -14.42 3.77
C ARG A 170 -7.21 -12.94 3.47
N VAL A 171 -7.53 -12.54 2.23
CA VAL A 171 -7.56 -11.13 1.82
C VAL A 171 -9.00 -10.77 1.46
N TYR A 172 -9.50 -9.73 2.08
CA TYR A 172 -10.82 -9.17 1.87
C TYR A 172 -10.70 -7.86 1.09
N PHE A 173 -11.55 -7.67 0.12
CA PHE A 173 -11.62 -6.45 -0.69
C PHE A 173 -13.05 -6.18 -1.16
N ALA A 174 -13.32 -4.95 -1.56
CA ALA A 174 -14.59 -4.56 -2.16
C ALA A 174 -14.41 -4.27 -3.66
N ALA A 175 -15.40 -4.67 -4.47
CA ALA A 175 -15.44 -4.36 -5.89
C ALA A 175 -16.82 -3.83 -6.28
N GLY A 176 -16.87 -2.70 -6.99
CA GLY A 176 -18.09 -2.06 -7.43
C GLY A 176 -17.94 -0.55 -7.63
N VAL A 177 -18.87 0.02 -8.40
CA VAL A 177 -19.05 1.47 -8.50
C VAL A 177 -20.17 1.85 -7.54
N TRP A 178 -19.88 2.73 -6.61
CA TRP A 178 -20.89 3.31 -5.73
C TRP A 178 -21.34 4.67 -6.25
N PRO A 179 -22.61 5.02 -6.09
CA PRO A 179 -23.78 4.18 -5.80
C PRO A 179 -24.30 3.48 -7.06
N LEU A 180 -24.75 2.25 -6.91
CA LEU A 180 -25.55 1.55 -7.90
C LEU A 180 -26.99 1.50 -7.43
#